data_2acb5544efbd687e8f1ec1b5f0345693
#
_entry.id   2acb5544efbd687e8f1ec1b5f0345693
#
_cell.length_a   1.000
_cell.length_b   1.000
_cell.length_c   1.000
_cell.angle_alpha   90.00
_cell.angle_beta   90.00
_cell.angle_gamma   90.00
#
_symmetry.space_group_name_H-M   'P 1'
#
loop_
_entity.id
_entity.type
_entity.pdbx_description
1 polymer ?
#
loop_
_entity_poly.entity_id
_entity_poly.type
_entity_poly.pdbx_seq_one_letter_code
_entity_poly.pdbx_strand_id
1 'polypeptide(L)'
;MESALIITSTEKSFTSIAEMLAAHFIFDIVHVCSACEGRRVLLERNFDIVFISAPLPDENGEGLARQVAGRELSQVILAVNCEIYEAVSSVCEKEGVFTISKPINRDILRQVLSLAKTMNARLKFVKSENESLKKKIDYIRIIDRAKSILISSTRMSEHEAHRYIEKRAMDTRSSKRAVSEGIIHDYEYGE
;
A
#
# COMPACT_ATOMS: atom_id res chain seq x y z
N MET A 1 3.07 -0.78 12.64
CA MET A 1 1.90 0.10 12.63
C MET A 1 2.19 1.22 13.60
N GLU A 2 2.19 2.44 13.12
CA GLU A 2 2.65 3.60 13.88
C GLU A 2 1.62 4.72 13.83
N SER A 3 0.73 4.73 12.81
CA SER A 3 -0.22 5.80 12.57
C SER A 3 -1.66 5.30 12.44
N ALA A 4 -2.61 6.06 12.97
CA ALA A 4 -4.03 5.77 12.87
C ALA A 4 -4.86 7.02 12.58
N LEU A 5 -5.89 6.88 11.75
CA LEU A 5 -6.95 7.85 11.56
C LEU A 5 -8.20 7.33 12.27
N ILE A 6 -8.74 8.10 13.21
CA ILE A 6 -10.01 7.81 13.88
C ILE A 6 -11.08 8.76 13.34
N ILE A 7 -12.13 8.18 12.77
CA ILE A 7 -13.27 8.90 12.23
C ILE A 7 -14.48 8.61 13.12
N THR A 8 -14.87 9.59 13.93
CA THR A 8 -15.99 9.44 14.87
C THR A 8 -16.61 10.80 15.20
N SER A 9 -17.93 10.83 15.32
CA SER A 9 -18.69 12.06 15.58
C SER A 9 -18.61 12.56 17.02
N THR A 10 -18.11 11.76 17.97
CA THR A 10 -18.11 12.13 19.39
C THR A 10 -16.72 12.05 20.01
N GLU A 11 -16.36 13.09 20.76
CA GLU A 11 -15.09 13.18 21.51
C GLU A 11 -14.92 12.02 22.50
N LYS A 12 -16.00 11.62 23.15
CA LYS A 12 -15.98 10.48 24.09
C LYS A 12 -15.58 9.17 23.41
N SER A 13 -16.10 8.92 22.20
CA SER A 13 -15.72 7.73 21.43
C SER A 13 -14.27 7.83 20.97
N PHE A 14 -13.84 9.00 20.52
CA PHE A 14 -12.45 9.24 20.16
C PHE A 14 -11.49 8.92 21.31
N THR A 15 -11.69 9.52 22.49
CA THR A 15 -10.83 9.30 23.67
C THR A 15 -10.74 7.82 24.02
N SER A 16 -11.88 7.12 24.07
CA SER A 16 -11.90 5.69 24.38
C SER A 16 -11.15 4.83 23.36
N ILE A 17 -11.31 5.12 22.06
CA ILE A 17 -10.63 4.38 20.98
C ILE A 17 -9.13 4.72 20.97
N ALA A 18 -8.78 5.99 21.14
CA ALA A 18 -7.39 6.45 21.18
C ALA A 18 -6.60 5.81 22.34
N GLU A 19 -7.20 5.71 23.53
CA GLU A 19 -6.60 4.98 24.66
C GLU A 19 -6.33 3.51 24.33
N MET A 20 -7.29 2.84 23.65
CA MET A 20 -7.13 1.45 23.25
C MET A 20 -6.02 1.30 22.20
N LEU A 21 -5.91 2.21 21.23
CA LEU A 21 -4.85 2.20 20.22
C LEU A 21 -3.47 2.50 20.83
N ALA A 22 -3.40 3.46 21.76
CA ALA A 22 -2.16 3.78 22.48
C ALA A 22 -1.62 2.58 23.28
N ALA A 23 -2.50 1.76 23.87
CA ALA A 23 -2.12 0.51 24.52
C ALA A 23 -1.47 -0.51 23.58
N HIS A 24 -1.62 -0.34 22.26
CA HIS A 24 -0.99 -1.14 21.19
C HIS A 24 0.19 -0.43 20.50
N PHE A 25 0.76 0.60 21.16
CA PHE A 25 1.90 1.37 20.64
C PHE A 25 1.61 2.16 19.36
N ILE A 26 0.35 2.60 19.20
CA ILE A 26 -0.07 3.48 18.11
C ILE A 26 -0.27 4.86 18.72
N PHE A 27 0.68 5.79 18.48
CA PHE A 27 0.69 7.11 19.13
C PHE A 27 0.45 8.26 18.14
N ASP A 28 0.69 8.03 16.86
CA ASP A 28 0.43 9.01 15.81
C ASP A 28 -1.04 8.88 15.37
N ILE A 29 -1.92 9.54 16.10
CA ILE A 29 -3.37 9.44 15.94
C ILE A 29 -3.92 10.77 15.46
N VAL A 30 -4.65 10.73 14.34
CA VAL A 30 -5.41 11.87 13.81
C VAL A 30 -6.89 11.61 14.03
N HIS A 31 -7.62 12.61 14.47
CA HIS A 31 -9.07 12.58 14.68
C HIS A 31 -9.79 13.48 13.68
N VAL A 32 -10.86 12.96 13.09
CA VAL A 32 -11.80 13.72 12.26
C VAL A 32 -13.24 13.33 12.60
N CYS A 33 -14.18 14.27 12.39
CA CYS A 33 -15.56 14.10 12.84
C CYS A 33 -16.51 13.60 11.76
N SER A 34 -16.11 13.60 10.49
CA SER A 34 -16.96 13.25 9.35
C SER A 34 -16.23 12.42 8.31
N ALA A 35 -16.98 11.74 7.45
CA ALA A 35 -16.43 11.00 6.33
C ALA A 35 -15.79 11.93 5.28
N CYS A 36 -16.37 13.11 5.07
CA CYS A 36 -15.83 14.11 4.16
C CYS A 36 -14.43 14.56 4.59
N GLU A 37 -14.25 14.88 5.88
CA GLU A 37 -12.93 15.20 6.44
C GLU A 37 -11.97 14.01 6.36
N GLY A 38 -12.46 12.80 6.66
CA GLY A 38 -11.68 11.57 6.55
C GLY A 38 -11.12 11.36 5.15
N ARG A 39 -11.96 11.53 4.12
CA ARG A 39 -11.50 11.45 2.72
C ARG A 39 -10.43 12.48 2.39
N ARG A 40 -10.58 13.72 2.88
CA ARG A 40 -9.61 14.79 2.64
C ARG A 40 -8.25 14.47 3.26
N VAL A 41 -8.23 14.07 4.52
CA VAL A 41 -6.99 13.69 5.22
C VAL A 41 -6.31 12.48 4.56
N LEU A 42 -7.10 11.51 4.06
CA LEU A 42 -6.60 10.34 3.35
C LEU A 42 -6.04 10.65 1.94
N LEU A 43 -6.32 11.83 1.36
CA LEU A 43 -5.66 12.30 0.14
C LEU A 43 -4.26 12.86 0.41
N GLU A 44 -4.06 13.44 1.60
CA GLU A 44 -2.80 14.09 1.98
C GLU A 44 -1.82 13.10 2.61
N ARG A 45 -2.33 12.08 3.33
CA ARG A 45 -1.52 11.16 4.11
C ARG A 45 -2.11 9.74 4.15
N ASN A 46 -1.22 8.75 4.19
CA ASN A 46 -1.58 7.35 4.44
C ASN A 46 -1.49 7.02 5.93
N PHE A 47 -2.38 6.14 6.39
CA PHE A 47 -2.39 5.61 7.76
C PHE A 47 -2.29 4.09 7.74
N ASP A 48 -1.65 3.52 8.75
CA ASP A 48 -1.61 2.06 8.90
C ASP A 48 -2.98 1.49 9.28
N ILE A 49 -3.74 2.26 10.10
CA ILE A 49 -5.10 1.92 10.52
C ILE A 49 -6.05 3.08 10.24
N VAL A 50 -7.24 2.77 9.73
CA VAL A 50 -8.37 3.69 9.67
C VAL A 50 -9.51 3.10 10.48
N PHE A 51 -9.83 3.73 11.60
CA PHE A 51 -10.93 3.34 12.49
C PHE A 51 -12.15 4.21 12.23
N ILE A 52 -13.26 3.61 11.84
CA ILE A 52 -14.51 4.30 11.54
C ILE A 52 -15.56 3.88 12.54
N SER A 53 -16.09 4.83 13.30
CA SER A 53 -17.17 4.60 14.28
C SER A 53 -18.52 5.06 13.71
N ALA A 54 -19.19 4.20 12.98
CA ALA A 54 -20.48 4.48 12.33
C ALA A 54 -21.65 4.53 13.35
N PRO A 55 -22.75 5.30 13.09
CA PRO A 55 -22.89 6.19 11.95
C PRO A 55 -22.06 7.47 12.11
N LEU A 56 -21.67 8.06 10.96
CA LEU A 56 -21.06 9.38 10.90
C LEU A 56 -22.14 10.45 10.63
N PRO A 57 -21.87 11.75 10.87
CA PRO A 57 -22.85 12.81 10.65
C PRO A 57 -23.32 12.94 9.20
N ASP A 58 -22.46 12.60 8.27
CA ASP A 58 -22.65 12.79 6.82
C ASP A 58 -22.93 11.49 6.07
N GLU A 59 -22.61 10.32 6.62
CA GLU A 59 -22.91 9.02 6.02
C GLU A 59 -22.85 7.85 7.01
N ASN A 60 -23.26 6.66 6.58
CA ASN A 60 -23.23 5.45 7.41
C ASN A 60 -21.83 4.87 7.64
N GLY A 61 -20.78 5.39 6.97
CA GLY A 61 -19.39 4.97 7.12
C GLY A 61 -19.02 3.70 6.35
N GLU A 62 -19.97 2.87 5.90
CA GLU A 62 -19.69 1.66 5.12
C GLU A 62 -19.02 1.99 3.78
N GLY A 63 -19.58 2.98 3.05
CA GLY A 63 -19.03 3.42 1.76
C GLY A 63 -17.59 3.92 1.89
N LEU A 64 -17.31 4.68 2.94
CA LEU A 64 -15.95 5.13 3.24
C LEU A 64 -15.03 3.94 3.56
N ALA A 65 -15.47 3.02 4.41
CA ALA A 65 -14.68 1.84 4.81
C ALA A 65 -14.24 1.03 3.60
N ARG A 66 -15.17 0.74 2.68
CA ARG A 66 -14.90 0.01 1.44
C ARG A 66 -13.97 0.77 0.50
N GLN A 67 -14.20 2.08 0.35
CA GLN A 67 -13.32 2.94 -0.46
C GLN A 67 -11.88 2.96 0.06
N VAL A 68 -11.70 2.99 1.39
CA VAL A 68 -10.38 3.01 2.01
C VAL A 68 -9.71 1.65 1.93
N ALA A 69 -10.46 0.56 2.15
CA ALA A 69 -9.94 -0.81 2.05
C ALA A 69 -9.40 -1.14 0.65
N GLY A 70 -10.00 -0.57 -0.40
CA GLY A 70 -9.49 -0.67 -1.77
C GLY A 70 -8.15 0.04 -2.02
N ARG A 71 -7.68 0.88 -1.08
CA ARG A 71 -6.35 1.49 -1.12
C ARG A 71 -5.36 0.58 -0.40
N GLU A 72 -4.38 0.09 -1.08
CA GLU A 72 -3.51 -1.06 -0.77
C GLU A 72 -2.75 -1.08 0.59
N LEU A 73 -2.82 -0.06 1.45
CA LEU A 73 -1.91 0.06 2.60
C LEU A 73 -2.56 0.24 3.96
N SER A 74 -3.86 0.56 4.03
CA SER A 74 -4.55 0.82 5.31
C SER A 74 -5.40 -0.36 5.74
N GLN A 75 -5.27 -0.76 7.00
CA GLN A 75 -6.21 -1.70 7.60
C GLN A 75 -7.43 -0.93 8.11
N VAL A 76 -8.61 -1.31 7.67
CA VAL A 76 -9.85 -0.61 8.02
C VAL A 76 -10.61 -1.38 9.07
N ILE A 77 -10.98 -0.71 10.16
CA ILE A 77 -11.85 -1.23 11.22
C ILE A 77 -13.11 -0.39 11.25
N LEU A 78 -14.25 -1.01 11.00
CA LEU A 78 -15.56 -0.38 11.00
C LEU A 78 -16.36 -0.86 12.21
N ALA A 79 -16.69 0.07 13.13
CA ALA A 79 -17.55 -0.19 14.28
C ALA A 79 -18.99 0.22 13.94
N VAL A 80 -19.93 -0.73 14.01
CA VAL A 80 -21.36 -0.53 13.69
C VAL A 80 -22.26 -0.96 14.84
N ASN A 81 -23.51 -0.53 14.84
CA ASN A 81 -24.49 -1.02 15.81
C ASN A 81 -24.75 -2.51 15.62
N CYS A 82 -25.00 -3.24 16.72
CA CYS A 82 -25.20 -4.68 16.70
C CYS A 82 -26.35 -5.13 15.79
N GLU A 83 -27.39 -4.31 15.66
CA GLU A 83 -28.58 -4.60 14.82
C GLU A 83 -28.25 -4.75 13.33
N ILE A 84 -27.26 -4.02 12.84
CA ILE A 84 -26.86 -4.04 11.42
C ILE A 84 -25.55 -4.78 11.17
N TYR A 85 -24.93 -5.32 12.23
CA TYR A 85 -23.60 -5.91 12.16
C TYR A 85 -23.50 -7.03 11.13
N GLU A 86 -24.41 -8.00 11.15
CA GLU A 86 -24.37 -9.13 10.21
C GLU A 86 -24.48 -8.70 8.75
N ALA A 87 -25.41 -7.79 8.47
CA ALA A 87 -25.62 -7.28 7.13
C ALA A 87 -24.38 -6.53 6.59
N VAL A 88 -23.82 -5.66 7.41
CA VAL A 88 -22.63 -4.87 7.03
C VAL A 88 -21.37 -5.74 6.97
N SER A 89 -21.17 -6.64 7.94
CA SER A 89 -20.02 -7.53 7.99
C SER A 89 -19.92 -8.40 6.74
N SER A 90 -21.03 -9.02 6.32
CA SER A 90 -21.06 -9.89 5.14
C SER A 90 -20.62 -9.21 3.82
N VAL A 91 -20.82 -7.91 3.71
CA VAL A 91 -20.41 -7.09 2.57
C VAL A 91 -18.96 -6.62 2.74
N CYS A 92 -18.64 -6.07 3.90
CA CYS A 92 -17.35 -5.46 4.22
C CYS A 92 -16.19 -6.47 4.24
N GLU A 93 -16.42 -7.70 4.71
CA GLU A 93 -15.41 -8.75 4.77
C GLU A 93 -14.82 -9.09 3.40
N LYS A 94 -15.64 -9.08 2.35
CA LYS A 94 -15.21 -9.36 0.98
C LYS A 94 -14.21 -8.32 0.45
N GLU A 95 -14.23 -7.13 1.04
CA GLU A 95 -13.35 -6.01 0.67
C GLU A 95 -12.21 -5.80 1.69
N GLY A 96 -12.06 -6.72 2.66
CA GLY A 96 -10.96 -6.70 3.62
C GLY A 96 -11.15 -5.70 4.78
N VAL A 97 -12.39 -5.30 5.06
CA VAL A 97 -12.74 -4.45 6.21
C VAL A 97 -13.01 -5.31 7.44
N PHE A 98 -12.34 -5.02 8.55
CA PHE A 98 -12.68 -5.62 9.84
C PHE A 98 -13.91 -4.92 10.42
N THR A 99 -15.00 -5.65 10.59
CA THR A 99 -16.22 -5.10 11.18
C THR A 99 -16.34 -5.53 12.64
N ILE A 100 -16.66 -4.60 13.55
CA ILE A 100 -16.89 -4.88 14.96
C ILE A 100 -18.24 -4.29 15.39
N SER A 101 -18.92 -4.97 16.33
CA SER A 101 -20.19 -4.48 16.87
C SER A 101 -19.98 -3.50 18.03
N LYS A 102 -20.88 -2.53 18.16
CA LYS A 102 -20.99 -1.68 19.33
C LYS A 102 -21.93 -2.33 20.37
N PRO A 103 -21.67 -2.17 21.70
CA PRO A 103 -20.56 -1.41 22.27
C PRO A 103 -19.20 -2.06 22.04
N ILE A 104 -18.15 -1.23 21.82
CA ILE A 104 -16.81 -1.73 21.50
C ILE A 104 -16.24 -2.46 22.71
N ASN A 105 -16.00 -3.77 22.55
CA ASN A 105 -15.32 -4.58 23.54
C ASN A 105 -13.80 -4.45 23.38
N ARG A 106 -13.11 -4.15 24.49
CA ARG A 106 -11.64 -3.96 24.50
C ARG A 106 -10.88 -5.21 24.04
N ASP A 107 -11.35 -6.41 24.45
CA ASP A 107 -10.68 -7.66 24.08
C ASP A 107 -10.88 -7.99 22.61
N ILE A 108 -12.06 -7.76 22.06
CA ILE A 108 -12.33 -7.91 20.63
C ILE A 108 -11.48 -6.94 19.81
N LEU A 109 -11.44 -5.66 20.20
CA LEU A 109 -10.62 -4.67 19.48
C LEU A 109 -9.15 -5.03 19.55
N ARG A 110 -8.63 -5.50 20.69
CA ARG A 110 -7.25 -5.98 20.81
C ARG A 110 -6.94 -7.12 19.86
N GLN A 111 -7.84 -8.11 19.74
CA GLN A 111 -7.68 -9.24 18.81
C GLN A 111 -7.67 -8.75 17.36
N VAL A 112 -8.60 -7.88 16.98
CA VAL A 112 -8.68 -7.30 15.63
C VAL A 112 -7.41 -6.51 15.31
N LEU A 113 -6.91 -5.68 16.24
CA LEU A 113 -5.67 -4.93 16.06
C LEU A 113 -4.45 -5.85 15.88
N SER A 114 -4.39 -6.95 16.63
CA SER A 114 -3.32 -7.95 16.47
C SER A 114 -3.36 -8.62 15.10
N LEU A 115 -4.55 -9.00 14.64
CA LEU A 115 -4.74 -9.57 13.30
C LEU A 115 -4.39 -8.56 12.21
N ALA A 116 -4.89 -7.32 12.33
CA ALA A 116 -4.61 -6.23 11.41
C ALA A 116 -3.10 -5.95 11.30
N LYS A 117 -2.37 -5.97 12.43
CA LYS A 117 -0.91 -5.81 12.46
C LYS A 117 -0.20 -6.93 11.69
N THR A 118 -0.62 -8.18 11.89
CA THR A 118 -0.04 -9.34 11.20
C THR A 118 -0.29 -9.27 9.70
N MET A 119 -1.52 -8.93 9.30
CA MET A 119 -1.89 -8.78 7.89
C MET A 119 -1.13 -7.63 7.21
N ASN A 120 -0.99 -6.49 7.88
CA ASN A 120 -0.22 -5.35 7.35
C ASN A 120 1.26 -5.72 7.12
N ALA A 121 1.88 -6.43 8.07
CA ALA A 121 3.26 -6.90 7.91
C ALA A 121 3.39 -7.81 6.68
N ARG A 122 2.45 -8.72 6.49
CA ARG A 122 2.43 -9.63 5.34
C ARG A 122 2.23 -8.88 4.01
N LEU A 123 1.30 -7.93 3.97
CA LEU A 123 1.05 -7.11 2.78
C LEU A 123 2.28 -6.27 2.41
N LYS A 124 2.93 -5.64 3.39
CA LYS A 124 4.18 -4.90 3.17
C LYS A 124 5.28 -5.80 2.60
N PHE A 125 5.41 -7.03 3.11
CA PHE A 125 6.36 -8.00 2.59
C PHE A 125 6.07 -8.37 1.13
N VAL A 126 4.84 -8.78 0.82
CA VAL A 126 4.42 -9.14 -0.55
C VAL A 126 4.61 -7.97 -1.52
N LYS A 127 4.29 -6.75 -1.08
CA LYS A 127 4.50 -5.54 -1.89
C LYS A 127 5.97 -5.31 -2.20
N SER A 128 6.85 -5.42 -1.20
CA SER A 128 8.29 -5.24 -1.40
C SER A 128 8.88 -6.29 -2.34
N GLU A 129 8.41 -7.54 -2.26
CA GLU A 129 8.80 -8.61 -3.16
C GLU A 129 8.33 -8.33 -4.59
N ASN A 130 7.08 -7.88 -4.75
CA ASN A 130 6.52 -7.52 -6.06
C ASN A 130 7.29 -6.36 -6.71
N GLU A 131 7.62 -5.33 -5.93
CA GLU A 131 8.46 -4.22 -6.41
C GLU A 131 9.86 -4.68 -6.83
N SER A 132 10.46 -5.60 -6.07
CA SER A 132 11.75 -6.21 -6.43
C SER A 132 11.67 -7.00 -7.75
N LEU A 133 10.59 -7.78 -7.92
CA LEU A 133 10.35 -8.53 -9.16
C LEU A 133 10.11 -7.59 -10.35
N LYS A 134 9.33 -6.53 -10.19
CA LYS A 134 9.15 -5.50 -11.22
C LYS A 134 10.47 -4.89 -11.66
N LYS A 135 11.33 -4.50 -10.70
CA LYS A 135 12.67 -3.97 -11.01
C LYS A 135 13.55 -4.97 -11.78
N LYS A 136 13.47 -6.27 -11.45
CA LYS A 136 14.18 -7.33 -12.19
C LYS A 136 13.67 -7.48 -13.62
N ILE A 137 12.35 -7.43 -13.81
CA ILE A 137 11.75 -7.49 -15.15
C ILE A 137 12.19 -6.29 -16.01
N ASP A 138 12.13 -5.08 -15.45
CA ASP A 138 12.57 -3.88 -16.15
C ASP A 138 14.06 -3.92 -16.49
N TYR A 139 14.89 -4.43 -15.57
CA TYR A 139 16.31 -4.65 -15.83
C TYR A 139 16.56 -5.60 -17.02
N ILE A 140 15.85 -6.72 -17.07
CA ILE A 140 15.95 -7.68 -18.17
C ILE A 140 15.52 -7.05 -19.49
N ARG A 141 14.37 -6.33 -19.50
CA ARG A 141 13.85 -5.65 -20.71
C ARG A 141 14.83 -4.64 -21.28
N ILE A 142 15.48 -3.84 -20.43
CA ILE A 142 16.46 -2.84 -20.86
C ILE A 142 17.66 -3.51 -21.50
N ILE A 143 18.19 -4.58 -20.91
CA ILE A 143 19.32 -5.32 -21.48
C ILE A 143 18.94 -5.99 -22.81
N ASP A 144 17.77 -6.62 -22.88
CA ASP A 144 17.32 -7.30 -24.10
C ASP A 144 17.08 -6.30 -25.25
N ARG A 145 16.54 -5.10 -24.93
CA ARG A 145 16.40 -4.03 -25.92
C ARG A 145 17.77 -3.57 -26.44
N ALA A 146 18.75 -3.34 -25.55
CA ALA A 146 20.10 -2.97 -25.94
C ALA A 146 20.78 -4.06 -26.79
N LYS A 147 20.64 -5.36 -26.43
CA LYS A 147 21.10 -6.48 -27.25
C LYS A 147 20.47 -6.47 -28.64
N SER A 148 19.15 -6.29 -28.72
CA SER A 148 18.43 -6.24 -29.98
C SER A 148 18.96 -5.12 -30.91
N ILE A 149 19.25 -3.95 -30.34
CA ILE A 149 19.84 -2.82 -31.05
C ILE A 149 21.24 -3.20 -31.59
N LEU A 150 22.10 -3.75 -30.74
CA LEU A 150 23.44 -4.18 -31.14
C LEU A 150 23.41 -5.24 -32.27
N ILE A 151 22.52 -6.22 -32.13
CA ILE A 151 22.33 -7.26 -33.17
C ILE A 151 21.90 -6.62 -34.49
N SER A 152 20.93 -5.71 -34.47
CA SER A 152 20.40 -5.11 -35.69
C SER A 152 21.34 -4.10 -36.33
N SER A 153 22.06 -3.30 -35.55
CA SER A 153 22.93 -2.22 -36.05
C SER A 153 24.34 -2.68 -36.38
N THR A 154 24.89 -3.62 -35.60
CA THR A 154 26.30 -4.06 -35.76
C THR A 154 26.45 -5.49 -36.27
N ARG A 155 25.34 -6.20 -36.53
CA ARG A 155 25.31 -7.62 -36.97
C ARG A 155 25.99 -8.59 -35.99
N MET A 156 26.06 -8.24 -34.72
CA MET A 156 26.54 -9.12 -33.64
C MET A 156 25.56 -10.27 -33.41
N SER A 157 26.09 -11.43 -33.05
CA SER A 157 25.27 -12.50 -32.46
C SER A 157 24.79 -12.10 -31.06
N GLU A 158 23.76 -12.78 -30.54
CA GLU A 158 23.26 -12.51 -29.17
C GLU A 158 24.36 -12.65 -28.10
N HIS A 159 25.23 -13.66 -28.27
CA HIS A 159 26.33 -13.89 -27.35
C HIS A 159 27.37 -12.76 -27.40
N GLU A 160 27.69 -12.26 -28.60
CA GLU A 160 28.62 -11.12 -28.78
C GLU A 160 28.02 -9.84 -28.18
N ALA A 161 26.74 -9.55 -28.42
CA ALA A 161 26.05 -8.40 -27.85
C ALA A 161 26.02 -8.45 -26.31
N HIS A 162 25.78 -9.65 -25.74
CA HIS A 162 25.81 -9.82 -24.28
C HIS A 162 27.21 -9.54 -23.71
N ARG A 163 28.27 -10.14 -24.32
CA ARG A 163 29.66 -9.90 -23.93
C ARG A 163 30.10 -8.45 -24.11
N TYR A 164 29.62 -7.78 -25.14
CA TYR A 164 29.89 -6.36 -25.34
C TYR A 164 29.37 -5.50 -24.17
N ILE A 165 28.11 -5.71 -23.77
CA ILE A 165 27.51 -4.99 -22.63
C ILE A 165 28.28 -5.28 -21.34
N GLU A 166 28.67 -6.54 -21.10
CA GLU A 166 29.44 -6.93 -19.92
C GLU A 166 30.82 -6.25 -19.88
N LYS A 167 31.56 -6.35 -20.95
CA LYS A 167 32.89 -5.76 -21.06
C LYS A 167 32.82 -4.24 -20.89
N ARG A 168 31.90 -3.58 -21.57
CA ARG A 168 31.74 -2.12 -21.46
C ARG A 168 31.37 -1.70 -20.04
N ALA A 169 30.51 -2.46 -19.32
CA ALA A 169 30.19 -2.21 -17.93
C ALA A 169 31.43 -2.32 -17.02
N MET A 170 32.30 -3.29 -17.26
CA MET A 170 33.55 -3.45 -16.54
C MET A 170 34.54 -2.32 -16.82
N ASP A 171 34.74 -1.99 -18.09
CA ASP A 171 35.67 -0.96 -18.55
C ASP A 171 35.31 0.43 -18.03
N THR A 172 33.99 0.75 -17.98
CA THR A 172 33.47 2.04 -17.51
C THR A 172 33.15 2.05 -16.01
N ARG A 173 33.33 0.91 -15.32
CA ARG A 173 32.93 0.73 -13.90
C ARG A 173 31.48 1.13 -13.64
N SER A 174 30.60 0.86 -14.59
CA SER A 174 29.17 1.15 -14.50
C SER A 174 28.33 -0.13 -14.48
N SER A 175 27.03 -0.01 -14.16
CA SER A 175 26.12 -1.16 -14.19
C SER A 175 25.78 -1.55 -15.64
N LYS A 176 25.50 -2.86 -15.90
CA LYS A 176 25.01 -3.31 -17.20
C LYS A 176 23.75 -2.54 -17.64
N ARG A 177 22.91 -2.14 -16.68
CA ARG A 177 21.73 -1.32 -16.94
C ARG A 177 22.12 0.05 -17.51
N ALA A 178 23.05 0.76 -16.87
CA ALA A 178 23.49 2.07 -17.33
C ALA A 178 24.12 2.02 -18.72
N VAL A 179 24.93 0.98 -19.01
CA VAL A 179 25.48 0.75 -20.35
C VAL A 179 24.37 0.50 -21.37
N SER A 180 23.38 -0.32 -21.01
CA SER A 180 22.27 -0.65 -21.90
C SER A 180 21.38 0.58 -22.17
N GLU A 181 21.09 1.38 -21.13
CA GLU A 181 20.37 2.66 -21.29
C GLU A 181 21.14 3.64 -22.19
N GLY A 182 22.48 3.70 -22.08
CA GLY A 182 23.33 4.50 -22.98
C GLY A 182 23.23 4.01 -24.43
N ILE A 183 23.32 2.70 -24.69
CA ILE A 183 23.17 2.14 -26.04
C ILE A 183 21.80 2.47 -26.64
N ILE A 184 20.74 2.36 -25.85
CA ILE A 184 19.38 2.70 -26.29
C ILE A 184 19.27 4.19 -26.61
N HIS A 185 19.80 5.03 -25.75
CA HIS A 185 19.80 6.49 -25.94
C HIS A 185 20.57 6.90 -27.20
N ASP A 186 21.79 6.37 -27.39
CA ASP A 186 22.63 6.69 -28.55
C ASP A 186 21.96 6.25 -29.86
N TYR A 187 21.19 5.15 -29.84
CA TYR A 187 20.45 4.67 -30.99
C TYR A 187 19.19 5.48 -31.31
N GLU A 188 18.47 5.95 -30.30
CA GLU A 188 17.21 6.69 -30.46
C GLU A 188 17.40 8.17 -30.73
N TYR A 189 18.47 8.75 -30.20
CA TYR A 189 18.72 10.21 -30.21
C TYR A 189 20.11 10.59 -30.74
N GLY A 190 20.98 9.62 -31.08
CA GLY A 190 22.25 9.88 -31.71
C GLY A 190 22.06 10.07 -33.21
N GLU A 191 22.14 11.33 -33.66
CA GLU A 191 22.38 11.66 -35.05
C GLU A 191 23.83 11.38 -35.42
#